data_52d2d27a9d4c28895acff92b59df86a1
#
_entry.id   52d2d27a9d4c28895acff92b59df86a1
#
_cell.length_a   1.000
_cell.length_b   1.000
_cell.length_c   1.000
_cell.angle_alpha   90.00
_cell.angle_beta   90.00
_cell.angle_gamma   90.00
#
_symmetry.space_group_name_H-M   'P 1'
#
loop_
_entity.id
_entity.type
_entity.pdbx_description
1 polymer ?
#
loop_
_entity_poly.entity_id
_entity_poly.type
_entity_poly.pdbx_seq_one_letter_code
_entity_poly.pdbx_strand_id
1 'polypeptide(L)'
;MKNTVLADLKEVFRTSALPSEEQDALLAQTISLCQLDGLLERHPYDLSGGEQQRAALAKVLLTRPQVLLLDEPIKGLDAPFKAIFASILDELLSRGISVLMVSHDAAFCAQNAHRCGLFFDGSIVAEGTPRDFFSGNNFYTTSANRMARDLFPQAVTAQDVIVCCGGKIAAKVRPNYVPNQTFVATKQATPAPLPRWRKLLAVAAALVALGVLLSAAGVTDLSALIGKDGVSPLGESQLNLYAVLLGALGVFVWTIGRRSAPPVQPQTPQQQRKLSKRTRVACAMILLFIPLTIFVGVTYFGARHYNIAALLVLAECMLPFLLVYEDRKPQARELVTVAALCAIGVAGKSLFFMLPQFKPVMALTIIAGVALGGETGFLVGAVTMLVSNLFFGQGPWTPWQMFSMGIIGFFAGVLFRKGWLTRSRQALAVFGAFAAIFIYGGIMNPASAIMWNVQALNWDMLLAYYVSGLPMDLIHAGATVIFLLLAAEPMLEKLDRIKVKYGLVE
;
A
#
# COMPACT_ATOMS: atom_id res chain seq x y z
N MET A 1 -2.16 17.51 4.01
CA MET A 1 -1.30 17.67 2.83
C MET A 1 -2.17 17.73 1.59
N LYS A 2 -1.83 18.54 0.63
CA LYS A 2 -2.56 18.71 -0.64
C LYS A 2 -2.10 17.68 -1.67
N ASN A 3 -2.84 17.55 -2.78
CA ASN A 3 -2.57 16.54 -3.80
C ASN A 3 -1.34 16.83 -4.66
N THR A 4 -0.82 18.05 -4.66
CA THR A 4 0.39 18.43 -5.39
C THR A 4 1.30 19.30 -4.55
N VAL A 5 2.61 19.30 -4.87
CA VAL A 5 3.60 20.19 -4.23
C VAL A 5 3.18 21.65 -4.37
N LEU A 6 2.74 22.07 -5.54
CA LEU A 6 2.28 23.43 -5.78
C LEU A 6 1.11 23.81 -4.88
N ALA A 7 0.11 22.94 -4.75
CA ALA A 7 -1.03 23.18 -3.89
C ALA A 7 -0.64 23.22 -2.40
N ASP A 8 0.37 22.42 -2.00
CA ASP A 8 0.88 22.39 -0.64
C ASP A 8 1.73 23.64 -0.30
N LEU A 9 2.47 24.19 -1.27
CA LEU A 9 3.17 25.47 -1.14
C LEU A 9 2.19 26.65 -1.07
N LYS A 10 1.18 26.70 -1.92
CA LYS A 10 0.15 27.74 -1.93
C LYS A 10 -0.67 27.81 -0.64
N GLU A 11 -0.79 26.69 0.08
CA GLU A 11 -1.51 26.67 1.37
C GLU A 11 -0.86 27.58 2.43
N VAL A 12 0.45 27.84 2.32
CA VAL A 12 1.16 28.77 3.24
C VAL A 12 0.57 30.18 3.17
N PHE A 13 0.08 30.59 2.01
CA PHE A 13 -0.50 31.91 1.81
C PHE A 13 -1.94 32.07 2.32
N ARG A 14 -2.59 30.98 2.75
CA ARG A 14 -3.97 31.02 3.24
C ARG A 14 -4.18 32.00 4.42
N THR A 15 -3.15 32.17 5.24
CA THR A 15 -3.14 33.07 6.40
C THR A 15 -2.29 34.33 6.17
N SER A 16 -1.76 34.49 4.95
CA SER A 16 -0.89 35.61 4.60
C SER A 16 -1.69 36.86 4.25
N ALA A 17 -1.26 38.03 4.75
CA ALA A 17 -1.81 39.32 4.39
C ALA A 17 -1.19 39.95 3.12
N LEU A 18 -0.32 39.22 2.41
CA LEU A 18 0.37 39.69 1.20
C LEU A 18 -0.60 39.82 0.03
N PRO A 19 -0.46 40.87 -0.84
CA PRO A 19 -1.18 40.94 -2.12
C PRO A 19 -0.90 39.75 -3.02
N SER A 20 -1.87 39.35 -3.86
CA SER A 20 -1.78 38.17 -4.71
C SER A 20 -0.57 38.18 -5.66
N GLU A 21 -0.25 39.35 -6.24
CA GLU A 21 0.91 39.52 -7.13
C GLU A 21 2.24 39.29 -6.40
N GLU A 22 2.36 39.72 -5.15
CA GLU A 22 3.55 39.47 -4.32
C GLU A 22 3.65 38.00 -3.91
N GLN A 23 2.50 37.33 -3.65
CA GLN A 23 2.47 35.89 -3.35
C GLN A 23 2.98 35.05 -4.54
N ASP A 24 2.52 35.39 -5.76
CA ASP A 24 2.94 34.65 -6.96
C ASP A 24 4.42 34.90 -7.28
N ALA A 25 4.91 36.14 -7.13
CA ALA A 25 6.31 36.46 -7.30
C ALA A 25 7.21 35.75 -6.27
N LEU A 26 6.83 35.74 -4.99
CA LEU A 26 7.55 35.05 -3.94
C LEU A 26 7.55 33.52 -4.15
N LEU A 27 6.41 32.96 -4.57
CA LEU A 27 6.26 31.57 -4.88
C LEU A 27 7.21 31.15 -6.02
N ALA A 28 7.20 31.88 -7.14
CA ALA A 28 8.06 31.62 -8.27
C ALA A 28 9.55 31.69 -7.90
N GLN A 29 9.93 32.70 -7.13
CA GLN A 29 11.30 32.91 -6.65
C GLN A 29 11.75 31.74 -5.73
N THR A 30 10.86 31.31 -4.82
CA THR A 30 11.15 30.20 -3.90
C THR A 30 11.21 28.87 -4.61
N ILE A 31 10.35 28.63 -5.60
CA ILE A 31 10.38 27.42 -6.44
C ILE A 31 11.73 27.31 -7.15
N SER A 32 12.16 28.37 -7.81
CA SER A 32 13.45 28.43 -8.53
C SER A 32 14.63 28.24 -7.56
N LEU A 33 14.62 28.93 -6.40
CA LEU A 33 15.67 28.80 -5.39
C LEU A 33 15.82 27.36 -4.89
N CYS A 34 14.71 26.69 -4.56
CA CYS A 34 14.69 25.33 -4.08
C CYS A 34 14.73 24.27 -5.20
N GLN A 35 14.83 24.70 -6.45
CA GLN A 35 14.88 23.83 -7.65
C GLN A 35 13.71 22.82 -7.69
N LEU A 36 12.48 23.33 -7.56
CA LEU A 36 11.27 22.51 -7.51
C LEU A 36 10.47 22.50 -8.83
N ASP A 37 10.95 23.18 -9.88
CA ASP A 37 10.21 23.40 -11.13
C ASP A 37 9.64 22.12 -11.75
N GLY A 38 10.39 21.03 -11.77
CA GLY A 38 9.94 19.72 -12.30
C GLY A 38 9.11 18.88 -11.34
N LEU A 39 8.80 19.38 -10.13
CA LEU A 39 8.16 18.62 -9.05
C LEU A 39 6.78 19.14 -8.65
N LEU A 40 6.34 20.26 -9.18
CA LEU A 40 5.16 21.02 -8.75
C LEU A 40 3.86 20.22 -8.86
N GLU A 41 3.71 19.41 -9.89
CA GLU A 41 2.53 18.59 -10.13
C GLU A 41 2.58 17.22 -9.42
N ARG A 42 3.72 16.90 -8.79
CA ARG A 42 3.86 15.65 -8.03
C ARG A 42 3.19 15.74 -6.68
N HIS A 43 2.77 14.58 -6.18
CA HIS A 43 2.29 14.52 -4.80
C HIS A 43 3.47 14.61 -3.82
N PRO A 44 3.38 15.35 -2.68
CA PRO A 44 4.48 15.50 -1.74
C PRO A 44 5.10 14.17 -1.23
N TYR A 45 4.30 13.11 -1.16
CA TYR A 45 4.78 11.77 -0.76
C TYR A 45 5.50 11.00 -1.86
N ASP A 46 5.37 11.41 -3.13
CA ASP A 46 6.04 10.78 -4.27
C ASP A 46 7.44 11.35 -4.50
N LEU A 47 7.84 12.30 -3.67
CA LEU A 47 9.16 12.92 -3.69
C LEU A 47 10.19 12.02 -3.00
N SER A 48 11.42 12.01 -3.52
CA SER A 48 12.59 11.45 -2.83
C SER A 48 12.87 12.21 -1.53
N GLY A 49 13.66 11.62 -0.61
CA GLY A 49 13.99 12.29 0.65
C GLY A 49 14.57 13.70 0.48
N GLY A 50 15.47 13.90 -0.48
CA GLY A 50 16.05 15.20 -0.79
C GLY A 50 15.05 16.16 -1.42
N GLU A 51 14.15 15.71 -2.28
CA GLU A 51 13.08 16.52 -2.86
C GLU A 51 12.07 16.94 -1.79
N GLN A 52 11.72 16.03 -0.85
CA GLN A 52 10.85 16.36 0.29
C GLN A 52 11.49 17.43 1.19
N GLN A 53 12.79 17.32 1.45
CA GLN A 53 13.53 18.29 2.26
C GLN A 53 13.52 19.68 1.62
N ARG A 54 13.75 19.77 0.29
CA ARG A 54 13.67 21.03 -0.46
C ARG A 54 12.27 21.62 -0.49
N ALA A 55 11.24 20.78 -0.66
CA ALA A 55 9.85 21.21 -0.59
C ALA A 55 9.47 21.72 0.82
N ALA A 56 9.95 21.08 1.88
CA ALA A 56 9.77 21.52 3.26
C ALA A 56 10.47 22.85 3.51
N LEU A 57 11.72 23.00 3.04
CA LEU A 57 12.47 24.25 3.13
C LEU A 57 11.74 25.38 2.39
N ALA A 58 11.24 25.11 1.18
CA ALA A 58 10.46 26.10 0.41
C ALA A 58 9.24 26.60 1.18
N LYS A 59 8.49 25.71 1.85
CA LYS A 59 7.34 26.11 2.69
C LYS A 59 7.75 27.08 3.80
N VAL A 60 8.88 26.82 4.45
CA VAL A 60 9.38 27.73 5.50
C VAL A 60 9.82 29.06 4.90
N LEU A 61 10.50 29.06 3.75
CA LEU A 61 10.96 30.28 3.09
C LEU A 61 9.82 31.22 2.63
N LEU A 62 8.66 30.65 2.26
CA LEU A 62 7.46 31.41 1.93
C LEU A 62 6.92 32.25 3.10
N THR A 63 7.31 31.95 4.34
CA THR A 63 6.99 32.76 5.51
C THR A 63 7.92 33.97 5.69
N ARG A 64 8.90 34.18 4.81
CA ARG A 64 9.91 35.25 4.87
C ARG A 64 10.66 35.34 6.21
N PRO A 65 11.29 34.21 6.67
CA PRO A 65 11.99 34.21 7.94
C PRO A 65 13.27 35.07 7.87
N GLN A 66 13.60 35.76 8.93
CA GLN A 66 14.91 36.44 9.09
C GLN A 66 15.95 35.49 9.67
N VAL A 67 15.50 34.50 10.45
CA VAL A 67 16.34 33.46 11.04
C VAL A 67 15.74 32.08 10.69
N LEU A 68 16.56 31.19 10.16
CA LEU A 68 16.19 29.84 9.79
C LEU A 68 16.83 28.84 10.77
N LEU A 69 15.98 28.08 11.46
CA LEU A 69 16.42 27.01 12.36
C LEU A 69 16.24 25.66 11.68
N LEU A 70 17.32 24.89 11.57
CA LEU A 70 17.35 23.62 10.86
C LEU A 70 17.88 22.52 11.79
N ASP A 71 17.08 21.47 11.98
CA ASP A 71 17.47 20.29 12.75
C ASP A 71 17.73 19.12 11.80
N GLU A 72 18.98 18.63 11.74
CA GLU A 72 19.44 17.52 10.89
C GLU A 72 18.97 17.59 9.43
N PRO A 73 19.03 18.75 8.73
CA PRO A 73 18.40 18.94 7.43
C PRO A 73 19.02 18.10 6.30
N ILE A 74 20.21 17.56 6.51
CA ILE A 74 20.96 16.79 5.51
C ILE A 74 21.04 15.30 5.86
N LYS A 75 20.34 14.85 6.89
CA LYS A 75 20.33 13.44 7.32
C LYS A 75 19.76 12.54 6.25
N GLY A 76 20.52 11.54 5.81
CA GLY A 76 20.09 10.59 4.79
C GLY A 76 20.12 11.11 3.36
N LEU A 77 20.66 12.32 3.12
CA LEU A 77 20.88 12.83 1.77
C LEU A 77 22.19 12.30 1.17
N ASP A 78 22.15 12.06 -0.14
CA ASP A 78 23.35 11.72 -0.92
C ASP A 78 24.23 12.97 -1.20
N ALA A 79 25.45 12.75 -1.69
CA ALA A 79 26.40 13.82 -1.94
C ALA A 79 25.92 14.89 -2.94
N PRO A 80 25.26 14.55 -4.08
CA PRO A 80 24.68 15.53 -4.98
C PRO A 80 23.65 16.44 -4.30
N PHE A 81 22.73 15.87 -3.51
CA PHE A 81 21.71 16.66 -2.79
C PHE A 81 22.32 17.55 -1.70
N LYS A 82 23.37 17.08 -1.00
CA LYS A 82 24.10 17.92 -0.04
C LYS A 82 24.72 19.15 -0.71
N ALA A 83 25.27 18.99 -1.92
CA ALA A 83 25.83 20.10 -2.70
C ALA A 83 24.74 21.12 -3.12
N ILE A 84 23.56 20.65 -3.56
CA ILE A 84 22.41 21.51 -3.88
C ILE A 84 21.96 22.27 -2.62
N PHE A 85 21.81 21.57 -1.49
CA PHE A 85 21.41 22.16 -0.24
C PHE A 85 22.39 23.24 0.24
N ALA A 86 23.70 22.99 0.12
CA ALA A 86 24.73 23.98 0.42
C ALA A 86 24.57 25.23 -0.45
N SER A 87 24.31 25.10 -1.75
CA SER A 87 24.10 26.23 -2.64
C SER A 87 22.86 27.06 -2.29
N ILE A 88 21.80 26.41 -1.79
CA ILE A 88 20.61 27.11 -1.28
C ILE A 88 20.96 27.89 -0.03
N LEU A 89 21.72 27.33 0.92
CA LEU A 89 22.15 28.02 2.12
C LEU A 89 23.01 29.24 1.79
N ASP A 90 23.98 29.09 0.88
CA ASP A 90 24.84 30.22 0.41
C ASP A 90 23.98 31.37 -0.14
N GLU A 91 22.94 31.05 -0.94
CA GLU A 91 22.03 32.07 -1.49
C GLU A 91 21.17 32.71 -0.40
N LEU A 92 20.68 31.95 0.59
CA LEU A 92 19.90 32.54 1.73
C LEU A 92 20.76 33.46 2.58
N LEU A 93 22.00 33.09 2.85
CA LEU A 93 22.97 33.93 3.55
C LEU A 93 23.26 35.23 2.79
N SER A 94 23.42 35.14 1.45
CA SER A 94 23.63 36.33 0.60
C SER A 94 22.45 37.31 0.63
N ARG A 95 21.26 36.83 0.93
CA ARG A 95 20.02 37.60 1.11
C ARG A 95 19.84 38.15 2.53
N GLY A 96 20.82 37.89 3.43
CA GLY A 96 20.80 38.39 4.82
C GLY A 96 19.99 37.49 5.78
N ILE A 97 19.60 36.31 5.39
CA ILE A 97 18.91 35.34 6.27
C ILE A 97 19.97 34.64 7.13
N SER A 98 19.82 34.70 8.46
CA SER A 98 20.68 33.98 9.39
C SER A 98 20.25 32.52 9.48
N VAL A 99 21.21 31.60 9.45
CA VAL A 99 20.93 30.16 9.52
C VAL A 99 21.59 29.55 10.75
N LEU A 100 20.82 28.94 11.61
CA LEU A 100 21.30 28.08 12.70
C LEU A 100 20.94 26.62 12.38
N MET A 101 21.95 25.76 12.24
CA MET A 101 21.76 24.36 11.85
C MET A 101 22.38 23.44 12.90
N VAL A 102 21.62 22.44 13.33
CA VAL A 102 22.15 21.29 14.09
C VAL A 102 22.41 20.15 13.11
N SER A 103 23.62 19.56 13.16
CA SER A 103 23.99 18.45 12.30
C SER A 103 25.10 17.59 12.89
N HIS A 104 25.04 16.26 12.62
CA HIS A 104 26.09 15.32 12.92
C HIS A 104 27.11 15.15 11.76
N ASP A 105 26.91 15.81 10.63
CA ASP A 105 27.81 15.76 9.49
C ASP A 105 28.93 16.79 9.62
N ALA A 106 30.01 16.37 10.31
CA ALA A 106 31.18 17.22 10.52
C ALA A 106 31.82 17.69 9.19
N ALA A 107 31.79 16.87 8.14
CA ALA A 107 32.35 17.24 6.84
C ALA A 107 31.57 18.35 6.16
N PHE A 108 30.24 18.29 6.22
CA PHE A 108 29.36 19.34 5.70
C PHE A 108 29.52 20.64 6.48
N CYS A 109 29.56 20.56 7.81
CA CYS A 109 29.78 21.74 8.68
C CYS A 109 31.15 22.37 8.42
N ALA A 110 32.20 21.58 8.28
CA ALA A 110 33.56 22.09 8.00
C ALA A 110 33.63 22.84 6.65
N GLN A 111 32.83 22.44 5.66
CA GLN A 111 32.86 23.03 4.32
C GLN A 111 31.95 24.26 4.16
N ASN A 112 30.87 24.35 4.93
CA ASN A 112 29.80 25.31 4.64
C ASN A 112 29.43 26.21 5.82
N ALA A 113 29.82 25.91 7.06
CA ALA A 113 29.53 26.76 8.20
C ALA A 113 30.55 27.93 8.32
N HIS A 114 30.09 29.08 8.84
CA HIS A 114 30.94 30.19 9.22
C HIS A 114 31.47 30.04 10.65
N ARG A 115 30.68 29.41 11.51
CA ARG A 115 30.99 29.19 12.93
C ARG A 115 30.41 27.84 13.35
N CYS A 116 31.14 27.09 14.14
CA CYS A 116 30.72 25.80 14.69
C CYS A 116 30.75 25.88 16.22
N GLY A 117 29.77 25.20 16.85
CA GLY A 117 29.71 25.05 18.30
C GLY A 117 29.42 23.60 18.68
N LEU A 118 30.07 23.07 19.69
CA LEU A 118 29.76 21.77 20.28
C LEU A 118 28.84 21.97 21.45
N PHE A 119 27.61 21.42 21.30
CA PHE A 119 26.62 21.41 22.37
C PHE A 119 26.71 20.09 23.12
N PHE A 120 26.97 20.13 24.40
CA PHE A 120 27.09 18.96 25.26
C PHE A 120 26.57 19.29 26.67
N ASP A 121 25.79 18.39 27.23
CA ASP A 121 25.21 18.51 28.58
C ASP A 121 24.56 19.87 28.87
N GLY A 122 23.72 20.35 27.93
CA GLY A 122 22.96 21.59 28.09
C GLY A 122 23.74 22.89 27.87
N SER A 123 25.03 22.83 27.48
CA SER A 123 25.88 23.99 27.25
C SER A 123 26.73 23.89 25.98
N ILE A 124 27.20 25.05 25.48
CA ILE A 124 28.19 25.09 24.40
C ILE A 124 29.58 24.97 25.03
N VAL A 125 30.24 23.82 24.85
CA VAL A 125 31.51 23.49 25.46
C VAL A 125 32.71 23.92 24.62
N ALA A 126 32.53 24.11 23.31
CA ALA A 126 33.53 24.64 22.41
C ALA A 126 32.87 25.36 21.24
N GLU A 127 33.48 26.46 20.78
CA GLU A 127 33.03 27.17 19.57
C GLU A 127 34.24 27.80 18.85
N GLY A 128 34.05 28.05 17.55
CA GLY A 128 35.12 28.69 16.74
C GLY A 128 34.80 28.67 15.25
N THR A 129 35.75 29.13 14.44
CA THR A 129 35.64 28.90 12.98
C THR A 129 35.73 27.40 12.70
N PRO A 130 35.18 26.89 11.59
CA PRO A 130 35.27 25.46 11.27
C PRO A 130 36.73 24.92 11.33
N ARG A 131 37.68 25.70 10.85
CA ARG A 131 39.08 25.32 10.87
C ARG A 131 39.60 25.18 12.29
N ASP A 132 39.44 26.16 13.14
CA ASP A 132 39.91 26.14 14.54
C ASP A 132 39.17 25.05 15.33
N PHE A 133 37.85 24.95 15.13
CA PHE A 133 36.99 23.98 15.83
C PHE A 133 37.40 22.53 15.53
N PHE A 134 37.55 22.15 14.24
CA PHE A 134 37.82 20.78 13.84
C PHE A 134 39.31 20.40 13.93
N SER A 135 40.23 21.35 13.79
CA SER A 135 41.67 21.07 13.98
C SER A 135 42.09 20.97 15.44
N GLY A 136 41.44 21.72 16.32
CA GLY A 136 41.69 21.73 17.75
C GLY A 136 41.03 20.60 18.55
N ASN A 137 40.12 19.82 17.93
CA ASN A 137 39.33 18.80 18.63
C ASN A 137 39.68 17.38 18.20
N ASN A 138 40.15 16.57 19.16
CA ASN A 138 40.55 15.19 18.89
C ASN A 138 39.37 14.21 18.71
N PHE A 139 38.24 14.46 19.32
CA PHE A 139 37.05 13.57 19.29
C PHE A 139 36.08 13.96 18.21
N TYR A 140 35.76 15.23 18.08
CA TYR A 140 34.77 15.76 17.12
C TYR A 140 35.48 16.49 15.98
N THR A 141 36.10 15.72 15.10
CA THR A 141 36.76 16.25 13.91
C THR A 141 36.36 15.50 12.66
N THR A 142 36.68 16.06 11.49
CA THR A 142 36.36 15.45 10.18
C THR A 142 37.22 14.24 9.90
N SER A 143 36.75 13.36 9.00
CA SER A 143 37.57 12.24 8.52
C SER A 143 38.85 12.71 7.81
N ALA A 144 38.78 13.83 7.08
CA ALA A 144 39.93 14.42 6.42
C ALA A 144 41.00 14.84 7.42
N ASN A 145 40.61 15.52 8.50
CA ASN A 145 41.57 15.91 9.54
C ASN A 145 42.16 14.68 10.27
N ARG A 146 41.35 13.68 10.62
CA ARG A 146 41.84 12.44 11.23
C ARG A 146 42.93 11.74 10.41
N MET A 147 42.78 11.76 9.07
CA MET A 147 43.74 11.13 8.18
C MET A 147 45.02 11.96 7.98
N ALA A 148 44.91 13.28 7.97
CA ALA A 148 45.95 14.18 7.52
C ALA A 148 46.62 14.97 8.64
N ARG A 149 46.13 15.01 9.87
CA ARG A 149 46.54 15.90 10.95
C ARG A 149 48.02 15.75 11.37
N ASP A 150 48.58 14.55 11.20
CA ASP A 150 50.00 14.33 11.55
C ASP A 150 50.95 15.02 10.59
N LEU A 151 50.51 15.27 9.33
CA LEU A 151 51.27 15.99 8.31
C LEU A 151 50.74 17.40 8.08
N PHE A 152 49.44 17.58 8.15
CA PHE A 152 48.72 18.83 7.87
C PHE A 152 47.66 19.11 8.94
N PRO A 153 48.05 19.57 10.15
CA PRO A 153 47.17 19.74 11.30
C PRO A 153 45.94 20.64 11.01
N GLN A 154 46.09 21.65 10.14
CA GLN A 154 45.08 22.61 9.79
C GLN A 154 44.15 22.17 8.65
N ALA A 155 44.38 21.02 8.02
CA ALA A 155 43.53 20.49 6.98
C ALA A 155 42.30 19.83 7.58
N VAL A 156 41.13 20.46 7.45
CA VAL A 156 39.86 19.98 8.01
C VAL A 156 38.89 19.49 6.95
N THR A 157 39.10 19.82 5.68
CA THR A 157 38.29 19.36 4.56
C THR A 157 39.11 18.49 3.59
N ALA A 158 38.44 17.71 2.75
CA ALA A 158 39.12 16.95 1.69
C ALA A 158 39.83 17.87 0.70
N GLN A 159 39.28 19.07 0.45
CA GLN A 159 39.90 20.09 -0.39
C GLN A 159 41.19 20.61 0.23
N ASP A 160 41.21 20.84 1.55
CA ASP A 160 42.44 21.26 2.22
C ASP A 160 43.57 20.22 2.03
N VAL A 161 43.23 18.94 2.19
CA VAL A 161 44.20 17.85 2.01
C VAL A 161 44.73 17.80 0.56
N ILE A 162 43.85 17.95 -0.43
CA ILE A 162 44.21 17.99 -1.86
C ILE A 162 45.20 19.13 -2.12
N VAL A 163 44.91 20.32 -1.61
CA VAL A 163 45.80 21.51 -1.78
C VAL A 163 47.11 21.30 -1.08
N CYS A 164 47.14 20.79 0.15
CA CYS A 164 48.36 20.51 0.88
C CYS A 164 49.26 19.47 0.18
N CYS A 165 48.65 18.55 -0.56
CA CYS A 165 49.37 17.56 -1.39
C CYS A 165 49.73 18.08 -2.78
N GLY A 166 49.59 19.38 -3.06
CA GLY A 166 49.92 19.99 -4.37
C GLY A 166 48.87 19.81 -5.46
N GLY A 167 47.67 19.30 -5.10
CA GLY A 167 46.57 19.15 -6.04
C GLY A 167 45.83 20.48 -6.31
N LYS A 168 45.12 20.52 -7.43
CA LYS A 168 44.23 21.65 -7.80
C LYS A 168 42.80 21.33 -7.44
N ILE A 169 42.07 22.29 -6.87
CA ILE A 169 40.63 22.20 -6.59
C ILE A 169 39.89 22.66 -7.85
N ALA A 170 38.94 21.84 -8.32
CA ALA A 170 38.02 22.27 -9.36
C ALA A 170 37.10 23.38 -8.80
N ALA A 171 36.76 24.39 -9.61
CA ALA A 171 35.87 25.46 -9.21
C ALA A 171 34.53 24.85 -8.77
N LYS A 172 33.92 25.39 -7.68
CA LYS A 172 32.58 25.01 -7.21
C LYS A 172 31.59 25.33 -8.32
N VAL A 173 31.17 24.31 -9.09
CA VAL A 173 30.08 24.44 -10.06
C VAL A 173 28.79 24.20 -9.30
N ARG A 174 27.83 25.15 -9.39
CA ARG A 174 26.49 24.93 -8.85
C ARG A 174 25.86 23.73 -9.60
N PRO A 175 25.56 22.62 -8.96
CA PRO A 175 24.92 21.51 -9.64
C PRO A 175 23.48 21.89 -10.00
N ASN A 176 23.15 21.87 -11.30
CA ASN A 176 21.76 21.97 -11.74
C ASN A 176 21.06 20.66 -11.43
N TYR A 177 19.97 20.72 -10.67
CA TYR A 177 19.15 19.56 -10.43
C TYR A 177 18.40 19.20 -11.70
N VAL A 178 18.64 17.99 -12.20
CA VAL A 178 17.82 17.37 -13.25
C VAL A 178 16.85 16.42 -12.54
N PRO A 179 15.53 16.68 -12.55
CA PRO A 179 14.56 15.79 -11.96
C PRO A 179 14.73 14.38 -12.52
N ASN A 180 14.77 13.39 -11.65
CA ASN A 180 14.75 12.00 -12.08
C ASN A 180 13.50 11.78 -12.94
N GLN A 181 13.67 11.53 -14.25
CA GLN A 181 12.58 11.44 -15.23
C GLN A 181 11.63 10.26 -15.03
N THR A 182 11.81 9.48 -13.95
CA THR A 182 11.09 8.24 -13.72
C THR A 182 9.63 8.38 -13.26
N PHE A 183 9.14 9.61 -13.00
CA PHE A 183 7.73 9.82 -12.66
C PHE A 183 7.15 11.09 -13.30
N VAL A 184 6.91 11.04 -14.59
CA VAL A 184 5.88 11.90 -15.17
C VAL A 184 4.54 11.26 -14.82
N ALA A 185 3.85 11.79 -13.80
CA ALA A 185 2.45 11.48 -13.61
C ALA A 185 1.70 11.94 -14.87
N THR A 186 1.47 11.01 -15.77
CA THR A 186 0.56 11.25 -16.91
C THR A 186 -0.76 11.68 -16.28
N LYS A 187 -1.21 12.90 -16.58
CA LYS A 187 -2.54 13.39 -16.21
C LYS A 187 -3.52 12.24 -16.46
N GLN A 188 -4.08 11.67 -15.40
CA GLN A 188 -5.11 10.65 -15.55
C GLN A 188 -6.24 11.30 -16.32
N ALA A 189 -6.39 10.92 -17.58
CA ALA A 189 -7.55 11.31 -18.35
C ALA A 189 -8.77 10.85 -17.54
N THR A 190 -9.59 11.78 -17.11
CA THR A 190 -10.86 11.46 -16.43
C THR A 190 -11.62 10.51 -17.34
N PRO A 191 -11.97 9.29 -16.84
CA PRO A 191 -12.64 8.32 -17.71
C PRO A 191 -13.93 8.92 -18.24
N ALA A 192 -14.16 8.77 -19.55
CA ALA A 192 -15.36 9.28 -20.21
C ALA A 192 -16.62 8.79 -19.46
N PRO A 193 -17.60 9.66 -19.23
CA PRO A 193 -18.83 9.27 -18.52
C PRO A 193 -19.52 8.12 -19.28
N LEU A 194 -20.00 7.12 -18.51
CA LEU A 194 -20.77 6.01 -19.08
C LEU A 194 -21.94 6.53 -19.89
N PRO A 195 -22.21 5.97 -21.07
CA PRO A 195 -23.38 6.32 -21.84
C PRO A 195 -24.66 6.05 -21.01
N ARG A 196 -25.68 6.91 -21.17
CA ARG A 196 -26.90 6.88 -20.35
C ARG A 196 -27.56 5.51 -20.29
N TRP A 197 -27.60 4.77 -21.42
CA TRP A 197 -28.22 3.45 -21.48
C TRP A 197 -27.49 2.41 -20.57
N ARG A 198 -26.16 2.48 -20.42
CA ARG A 198 -25.41 1.60 -19.52
C ARG A 198 -25.69 1.89 -18.05
N LYS A 199 -25.87 3.18 -17.68
CA LYS A 199 -26.29 3.55 -16.34
C LYS A 199 -27.67 2.99 -16.02
N LEU A 200 -28.61 3.10 -16.97
CA LEU A 200 -29.95 2.56 -16.81
C LEU A 200 -29.95 1.03 -16.66
N LEU A 201 -29.12 0.34 -17.47
CA LEU A 201 -28.99 -1.11 -17.39
C LEU A 201 -28.36 -1.57 -16.07
N ALA A 202 -27.37 -0.84 -15.56
CA ALA A 202 -26.77 -1.12 -14.25
C ALA A 202 -27.78 -0.92 -13.11
N VAL A 203 -28.58 0.15 -13.16
CA VAL A 203 -29.64 0.40 -12.18
C VAL A 203 -30.70 -0.70 -12.25
N ALA A 204 -31.16 -1.07 -13.45
CA ALA A 204 -32.15 -2.15 -13.63
C ALA A 204 -31.61 -3.49 -13.07
N ALA A 205 -30.34 -3.85 -13.38
CA ALA A 205 -29.74 -5.05 -12.87
C ALA A 205 -29.57 -5.03 -11.33
N ALA A 206 -29.25 -3.87 -10.75
CA ALA A 206 -29.19 -3.70 -9.29
C ALA A 206 -30.58 -3.83 -8.63
N LEU A 207 -31.63 -3.29 -9.25
CA LEU A 207 -32.99 -3.42 -8.74
C LEU A 207 -33.49 -4.86 -8.81
N VAL A 208 -33.21 -5.60 -9.89
CA VAL A 208 -33.51 -7.03 -10.01
C VAL A 208 -32.77 -7.83 -8.92
N ALA A 209 -31.48 -7.57 -8.75
CA ALA A 209 -30.72 -8.23 -7.70
C ALA A 209 -31.28 -7.93 -6.29
N LEU A 210 -31.64 -6.68 -6.01
CA LEU A 210 -32.25 -6.28 -4.75
C LEU A 210 -33.60 -6.96 -4.54
N GLY A 211 -34.46 -7.05 -5.59
CA GLY A 211 -35.73 -7.75 -5.52
C GLY A 211 -35.55 -9.23 -5.17
N VAL A 212 -34.58 -9.91 -5.80
CA VAL A 212 -34.27 -11.31 -5.50
C VAL A 212 -33.76 -11.46 -4.06
N LEU A 213 -32.93 -10.52 -3.57
CA LEU A 213 -32.44 -10.52 -2.19
C LEU A 213 -33.56 -10.33 -1.17
N LEU A 214 -34.51 -9.41 -1.42
CA LEU A 214 -35.67 -9.17 -0.56
C LEU A 214 -36.60 -10.38 -0.54
N SER A 215 -36.78 -11.07 -1.68
CA SER A 215 -37.54 -12.32 -1.75
C SER A 215 -36.85 -13.45 -0.97
N ALA A 216 -35.55 -13.59 -1.11
CA ALA A 216 -34.77 -14.58 -0.35
C ALA A 216 -34.77 -14.31 1.17
N ALA A 217 -34.89 -13.04 1.58
CA ALA A 217 -35.05 -12.62 2.96
C ALA A 217 -36.49 -12.73 3.50
N GLY A 218 -37.46 -13.23 2.70
CA GLY A 218 -38.84 -13.37 3.10
C GLY A 218 -39.63 -12.04 3.21
N VAL A 219 -39.06 -10.94 2.72
CA VAL A 219 -39.71 -9.61 2.76
C VAL A 219 -40.73 -9.43 1.62
N THR A 220 -40.43 -10.05 0.47
CA THR A 220 -41.32 -10.04 -0.70
C THR A 220 -41.39 -11.42 -1.32
N ASP A 221 -42.56 -11.84 -1.77
CA ASP A 221 -42.72 -13.11 -2.49
C ASP A 221 -42.69 -12.87 -3.99
N LEU A 222 -41.53 -13.09 -4.60
CA LEU A 222 -41.32 -13.03 -6.05
C LEU A 222 -41.45 -14.41 -6.71
N SER A 223 -41.71 -15.48 -5.96
CA SER A 223 -41.85 -16.83 -6.49
C SER A 223 -43.04 -16.92 -7.46
N ALA A 224 -44.10 -16.14 -7.23
CA ALA A 224 -45.27 -16.02 -8.11
C ALA A 224 -44.93 -15.43 -9.49
N LEU A 225 -43.88 -14.66 -9.63
CA LEU A 225 -43.43 -14.06 -10.90
C LEU A 225 -42.52 -15.00 -11.72
N ILE A 226 -41.88 -15.99 -11.08
CA ILE A 226 -40.85 -16.87 -11.68
C ILE A 226 -41.32 -18.32 -11.79
N GLY A 227 -42.38 -18.71 -11.05
CA GLY A 227 -42.87 -20.09 -10.97
C GLY A 227 -44.17 -20.30 -11.71
N LYS A 228 -44.31 -21.44 -12.40
CA LYS A 228 -45.60 -21.99 -12.84
C LYS A 228 -46.36 -22.59 -11.65
N ASP A 229 -47.65 -22.40 -11.63
CA ASP A 229 -48.57 -23.03 -10.68
C ASP A 229 -48.33 -24.55 -10.60
N GLY A 230 -47.89 -25.01 -9.46
CA GLY A 230 -47.74 -26.43 -9.18
C GLY A 230 -46.64 -26.67 -8.15
N VAL A 231 -47.00 -27.45 -7.15
CA VAL A 231 -46.18 -27.90 -6.03
C VAL A 231 -44.79 -28.36 -6.51
N SER A 232 -43.87 -27.40 -6.64
CA SER A 232 -42.43 -27.71 -6.82
C SER A 232 -41.81 -27.84 -5.45
N PRO A 233 -40.94 -28.83 -5.22
CA PRO A 233 -40.16 -28.86 -4.00
C PRO A 233 -39.41 -27.53 -3.87
N LEU A 234 -39.33 -27.00 -2.67
CA LEU A 234 -38.66 -25.73 -2.32
C LEU A 234 -37.30 -25.46 -3.03
N GLY A 235 -36.65 -26.52 -3.49
CA GLY A 235 -35.36 -26.44 -4.19
C GLY A 235 -35.40 -25.82 -5.60
N GLU A 236 -36.43 -26.02 -6.42
CA GLU A 236 -36.44 -25.52 -7.80
C GLU A 236 -36.71 -24.02 -7.88
N SER A 237 -37.63 -23.49 -7.05
CA SER A 237 -37.91 -22.06 -7.03
C SER A 237 -36.71 -21.24 -6.54
N GLN A 238 -35.97 -21.79 -5.60
CA GLN A 238 -34.75 -21.12 -5.10
C GLN A 238 -33.60 -21.20 -6.11
N LEU A 239 -33.46 -22.32 -6.85
CA LEU A 239 -32.44 -22.43 -7.91
C LEU A 239 -32.68 -21.41 -9.02
N ASN A 240 -33.94 -21.17 -9.38
CA ASN A 240 -34.32 -20.13 -10.35
C ASN A 240 -34.02 -18.71 -9.85
N LEU A 241 -34.26 -18.42 -8.56
CA LEU A 241 -33.90 -17.15 -7.93
C LEU A 241 -32.40 -16.91 -7.97
N TYR A 242 -31.59 -17.94 -7.71
CA TYR A 242 -30.11 -17.85 -7.82
C TYR A 242 -29.64 -17.62 -9.25
N ALA A 243 -30.25 -18.29 -10.23
CA ALA A 243 -29.94 -18.08 -11.64
C ALA A 243 -30.23 -16.62 -12.07
N VAL A 244 -31.36 -16.05 -11.63
CA VAL A 244 -31.70 -14.65 -11.89
C VAL A 244 -30.75 -13.69 -11.19
N LEU A 245 -30.36 -13.97 -9.93
CA LEU A 245 -29.38 -13.19 -9.18
C LEU A 245 -28.02 -13.19 -9.89
N LEU A 246 -27.55 -14.36 -10.32
CA LEU A 246 -26.31 -14.52 -11.06
C LEU A 246 -26.33 -13.78 -12.39
N GLY A 247 -27.44 -13.89 -13.13
CA GLY A 247 -27.65 -13.17 -14.37
C GLY A 247 -27.62 -11.65 -14.16
N ALA A 248 -28.33 -11.15 -13.15
CA ALA A 248 -28.36 -9.73 -12.80
C ALA A 248 -27.00 -9.22 -12.36
N LEU A 249 -26.27 -9.96 -11.52
CA LEU A 249 -24.91 -9.64 -11.13
C LEU A 249 -23.97 -9.66 -12.34
N GLY A 250 -24.07 -10.65 -13.24
CA GLY A 250 -23.30 -10.72 -14.48
C GLY A 250 -23.50 -9.50 -15.37
N VAL A 251 -24.75 -9.08 -15.58
CA VAL A 251 -25.09 -7.86 -16.34
C VAL A 251 -24.54 -6.61 -15.64
N PHE A 252 -24.68 -6.53 -14.33
CA PHE A 252 -24.15 -5.41 -13.54
C PHE A 252 -22.61 -5.31 -13.67
N VAL A 253 -21.91 -6.44 -13.56
CA VAL A 253 -20.45 -6.52 -13.78
C VAL A 253 -20.08 -6.07 -15.19
N TRP A 254 -20.77 -6.61 -16.21
CA TRP A 254 -20.50 -6.28 -17.60
C TRP A 254 -20.71 -4.79 -17.91
N THR A 255 -21.75 -4.16 -17.34
CA THR A 255 -22.04 -2.75 -17.54
C THR A 255 -21.02 -1.83 -16.88
N ILE A 256 -20.45 -2.24 -15.75
CA ILE A 256 -19.53 -1.46 -14.94
C ILE A 256 -18.06 -1.78 -15.30
N GLY A 257 -17.74 -3.04 -15.63
CA GLY A 257 -16.37 -3.56 -15.78
C GLY A 257 -15.54 -3.00 -16.94
N ARG A 258 -16.10 -2.20 -17.85
CA ARG A 258 -15.38 -1.65 -19.01
C ARG A 258 -14.91 -0.20 -18.86
N ARG A 259 -14.69 0.28 -17.65
CA ARG A 259 -13.97 1.53 -17.44
C ARG A 259 -12.48 1.23 -17.24
N SER A 260 -11.74 1.21 -18.33
CA SER A 260 -10.29 1.26 -18.27
C SER A 260 -9.87 2.67 -17.84
N ALA A 261 -9.51 2.85 -16.56
CA ALA A 261 -8.43 3.77 -16.30
C ALA A 261 -7.20 3.15 -17.00
N PRO A 262 -6.44 3.91 -17.81
CA PRO A 262 -5.21 3.37 -18.34
C PRO A 262 -4.38 2.86 -17.14
N PRO A 263 -3.81 1.64 -17.21
CA PRO A 263 -2.92 1.19 -16.18
C PRO A 263 -1.82 2.25 -16.07
N VAL A 264 -1.43 2.59 -14.84
CA VAL A 264 -0.15 3.27 -14.61
C VAL A 264 0.88 2.36 -15.27
N GLN A 265 1.29 2.70 -16.49
CA GLN A 265 2.30 1.93 -17.19
C GLN A 265 3.60 2.13 -16.42
N PRO A 266 4.20 1.08 -15.85
CA PRO A 266 5.61 1.11 -15.57
C PRO A 266 6.30 1.36 -16.93
N GLN A 267 7.11 2.39 -17.03
CA GLN A 267 7.79 2.80 -18.28
C GLN A 267 8.95 1.88 -18.67
N THR A 268 8.94 0.65 -18.23
CA THR A 268 9.78 -0.41 -18.80
C THR A 268 8.87 -1.43 -19.46
N PRO A 269 9.16 -1.84 -20.71
CA PRO A 269 8.44 -2.95 -21.31
C PRO A 269 8.63 -4.14 -20.36
N GLN A 270 7.59 -4.49 -19.62
CA GLN A 270 7.54 -5.78 -18.94
C GLN A 270 7.65 -6.81 -20.08
N GLN A 271 8.86 -7.30 -20.33
CA GLN A 271 9.00 -8.60 -20.96
C GLN A 271 8.03 -9.50 -20.20
N GLN A 272 7.09 -10.11 -20.92
CA GLN A 272 6.22 -11.16 -20.39
C GLN A 272 7.13 -12.24 -19.81
N ARG A 273 7.54 -12.06 -18.55
CA ARG A 273 8.37 -13.03 -17.85
C ARG A 273 7.52 -14.30 -17.74
N LYS A 274 7.93 -15.34 -18.46
CA LYS A 274 7.40 -16.67 -18.26
C LYS A 274 7.46 -16.94 -16.75
N LEU A 275 6.34 -17.36 -16.16
CA LEU A 275 6.25 -17.70 -14.73
C LEU A 275 7.47 -18.56 -14.35
N SER A 276 8.24 -18.10 -13.37
CA SER A 276 9.38 -18.83 -12.82
C SER A 276 8.95 -20.24 -12.44
N LYS A 277 9.85 -21.25 -12.52
CA LYS A 277 9.55 -22.59 -12.01
C LYS A 277 9.07 -22.53 -10.55
N ARG A 278 9.66 -21.66 -9.73
CA ARG A 278 9.31 -21.44 -8.31
C ARG A 278 7.90 -20.88 -8.15
N THR A 279 7.51 -19.89 -8.93
CA THR A 279 6.14 -19.33 -8.90
C THR A 279 5.09 -20.40 -9.31
N ARG A 280 5.41 -21.27 -10.28
CA ARG A 280 4.51 -22.38 -10.64
C ARG A 280 4.36 -23.39 -9.51
N VAL A 281 5.45 -23.71 -8.81
CA VAL A 281 5.43 -24.58 -7.63
C VAL A 281 4.61 -23.92 -6.51
N ALA A 282 4.81 -22.64 -6.25
CA ALA A 282 4.04 -21.89 -5.26
C ALA A 282 2.53 -21.91 -5.56
N CYS A 283 2.14 -21.70 -6.83
CA CYS A 283 0.73 -21.80 -7.25
C CYS A 283 0.18 -23.23 -7.06
N ALA A 284 0.97 -24.26 -7.39
CA ALA A 284 0.56 -25.65 -7.22
C ALA A 284 0.40 -26.01 -5.73
N MET A 285 1.28 -25.52 -4.87
CA MET A 285 1.17 -25.69 -3.41
C MET A 285 -0.13 -25.09 -2.88
N ILE A 286 -0.43 -23.85 -3.22
CA ILE A 286 -1.66 -23.17 -2.77
C ILE A 286 -2.92 -23.90 -3.28
N LEU A 287 -2.93 -24.34 -4.54
CA LEU A 287 -4.13 -24.87 -5.17
C LEU A 287 -4.35 -26.38 -4.93
N LEU A 288 -3.30 -27.15 -4.67
CA LEU A 288 -3.38 -28.60 -4.54
C LEU A 288 -3.03 -29.11 -3.15
N PHE A 289 -1.87 -28.68 -2.59
CA PHE A 289 -1.40 -29.24 -1.32
C PHE A 289 -2.24 -28.78 -0.13
N ILE A 290 -2.55 -27.49 -0.03
CA ILE A 290 -3.34 -26.99 1.09
C ILE A 290 -4.74 -27.61 1.17
N PRO A 291 -5.54 -27.68 0.07
CA PRO A 291 -6.80 -28.41 0.09
C PRO A 291 -6.64 -29.90 0.46
N LEU A 292 -5.58 -30.53 -0.05
CA LEU A 292 -5.30 -31.94 0.29
C LEU A 292 -4.98 -32.13 1.77
N THR A 293 -4.15 -31.26 2.35
CA THR A 293 -3.82 -31.27 3.79
C THR A 293 -5.07 -31.07 4.65
N ILE A 294 -5.95 -30.14 4.27
CA ILE A 294 -7.23 -29.94 4.98
C ILE A 294 -8.11 -31.20 4.87
N PHE A 295 -8.25 -31.74 3.65
CA PHE A 295 -9.07 -32.93 3.42
C PHE A 295 -8.56 -34.13 4.21
N VAL A 296 -7.26 -34.42 4.14
CA VAL A 296 -6.61 -35.50 4.91
C VAL A 296 -6.73 -35.25 6.42
N GLY A 297 -6.51 -34.02 6.85
CA GLY A 297 -6.62 -33.59 8.25
C GLY A 297 -8.00 -33.88 8.83
N VAL A 298 -9.06 -33.54 8.10
CA VAL A 298 -10.44 -33.77 8.54
C VAL A 298 -10.82 -35.24 8.49
N THR A 299 -10.42 -35.98 7.43
CA THR A 299 -10.83 -37.39 7.25
C THR A 299 -10.10 -38.35 8.16
N TYR A 300 -8.79 -38.16 8.38
CA TYR A 300 -7.98 -39.11 9.16
C TYR A 300 -7.78 -38.70 10.63
N PHE A 301 -7.61 -37.40 10.91
CA PHE A 301 -7.41 -36.92 12.27
C PHE A 301 -8.68 -36.46 12.96
N GLY A 302 -9.77 -36.30 12.20
CA GLY A 302 -11.06 -35.86 12.70
C GLY A 302 -11.07 -34.40 13.19
N ALA A 303 -12.26 -33.91 13.56
CA ALA A 303 -12.46 -32.52 13.97
C ALA A 303 -11.71 -32.13 15.26
N ARG A 304 -11.24 -33.09 16.06
CA ARG A 304 -10.52 -32.84 17.33
C ARG A 304 -9.08 -32.34 17.12
N HIS A 305 -8.45 -32.66 16.01
CA HIS A 305 -7.04 -32.32 15.73
C HIS A 305 -6.87 -31.18 14.74
N TYR A 306 -7.87 -30.30 14.60
CA TYR A 306 -7.85 -29.15 13.68
C TYR A 306 -6.65 -28.21 13.90
N ASN A 307 -6.09 -28.15 15.12
CA ASN A 307 -4.90 -27.34 15.41
C ASN A 307 -3.68 -27.80 14.61
N ILE A 308 -3.52 -29.13 14.45
CA ILE A 308 -2.42 -29.69 13.63
C ILE A 308 -2.61 -29.32 12.17
N ALA A 309 -3.83 -29.48 11.65
CA ALA A 309 -4.15 -29.08 10.29
C ALA A 309 -3.94 -27.56 10.07
N ALA A 310 -4.33 -26.73 11.03
CA ALA A 310 -4.13 -25.26 10.95
C ALA A 310 -2.63 -24.88 10.95
N LEU A 311 -1.80 -25.54 11.74
CA LEU A 311 -0.35 -25.32 11.76
C LEU A 311 0.32 -25.81 10.47
N LEU A 312 -0.10 -26.95 9.92
CA LEU A 312 0.39 -27.42 8.63
C LEU A 312 0.00 -26.47 7.50
N VAL A 313 -1.26 -26.03 7.45
CA VAL A 313 -1.71 -25.01 6.49
C VAL A 313 -0.91 -23.71 6.65
N LEU A 314 -0.61 -23.27 7.86
CA LEU A 314 0.24 -22.10 8.07
C LEU A 314 1.64 -22.31 7.49
N ALA A 315 2.27 -23.44 7.75
CA ALA A 315 3.59 -23.77 7.20
C ALA A 315 3.56 -23.83 5.66
N GLU A 316 2.52 -24.45 5.10
CA GLU A 316 2.31 -24.53 3.65
C GLU A 316 2.03 -23.15 3.02
N CYS A 317 1.39 -22.21 3.74
CA CYS A 317 1.22 -20.82 3.30
C CYS A 317 2.54 -20.05 3.27
N MET A 318 3.41 -20.31 4.24
CA MET A 318 4.71 -19.65 4.33
C MET A 318 5.68 -20.12 3.24
N LEU A 319 5.64 -21.38 2.83
CA LEU A 319 6.55 -21.93 1.81
C LEU A 319 6.44 -21.22 0.44
N PRO A 320 5.26 -21.05 -0.17
CA PRO A 320 5.11 -20.30 -1.42
C PRO A 320 5.60 -18.85 -1.30
N PHE A 321 5.31 -18.22 -0.17
CA PHE A 321 5.78 -16.87 0.13
C PHE A 321 7.31 -16.82 0.17
N LEU A 322 7.96 -17.72 0.92
CA LEU A 322 9.42 -17.79 0.99
C LEU A 322 10.07 -18.10 -0.35
N LEU A 323 9.51 -19.05 -1.14
CA LEU A 323 10.02 -19.42 -2.46
C LEU A 323 10.02 -18.26 -3.46
N VAL A 324 8.96 -17.43 -3.42
CA VAL A 324 8.86 -16.23 -4.27
C VAL A 324 9.79 -15.14 -3.76
N TYR A 325 9.92 -15.01 -2.44
CA TYR A 325 10.77 -14.03 -1.79
C TYR A 325 12.27 -14.30 -1.96
N GLU A 326 12.70 -15.56 -1.94
CA GLU A 326 14.11 -15.92 -2.11
C GLU A 326 14.67 -15.46 -3.46
N ASP A 327 13.83 -15.46 -4.52
CA ASP A 327 14.23 -14.94 -5.84
C ASP A 327 14.38 -13.40 -5.88
N ARG A 328 13.79 -12.67 -4.91
CA ARG A 328 13.67 -11.21 -4.94
C ARG A 328 14.52 -10.47 -3.91
N LYS A 329 15.26 -11.17 -3.03
CA LYS A 329 15.99 -10.57 -1.89
C LYS A 329 15.05 -9.67 -1.06
N PRO A 330 14.16 -10.23 -0.26
CA PRO A 330 13.12 -9.47 0.44
C PRO A 330 13.72 -8.43 1.37
N GLN A 331 13.19 -7.22 1.31
CA GLN A 331 13.53 -6.21 2.30
C GLN A 331 12.71 -6.43 3.57
N ALA A 332 13.31 -6.25 4.75
CA ALA A 332 12.62 -6.35 6.03
C ALA A 332 11.33 -5.49 6.08
N ARG A 333 11.30 -4.39 5.33
CA ARG A 333 10.14 -3.48 5.19
C ARG A 333 8.93 -4.13 4.54
N GLU A 334 9.12 -5.09 3.66
CA GLU A 334 8.01 -5.81 3.00
C GLU A 334 7.30 -6.73 4.01
N LEU A 335 8.06 -7.44 4.84
CA LEU A 335 7.52 -8.26 5.94
C LEU A 335 6.74 -7.40 6.95
N VAL A 336 7.25 -6.22 7.28
CA VAL A 336 6.56 -5.26 8.15
C VAL A 336 5.24 -4.81 7.53
N THR A 337 5.20 -4.57 6.22
CA THR A 337 3.96 -4.17 5.52
C THR A 337 2.92 -5.30 5.56
N VAL A 338 3.34 -6.55 5.33
CA VAL A 338 2.46 -7.73 5.43
C VAL A 338 1.93 -7.90 6.84
N ALA A 339 2.80 -7.84 7.85
CA ALA A 339 2.42 -7.93 9.25
C ALA A 339 1.43 -6.82 9.67
N ALA A 340 1.65 -5.58 9.21
CA ALA A 340 0.75 -4.47 9.45
C ALA A 340 -0.65 -4.70 8.83
N LEU A 341 -0.72 -5.24 7.60
CA LEU A 341 -1.99 -5.58 6.97
C LEU A 341 -2.74 -6.68 7.72
N CYS A 342 -2.04 -7.72 8.19
CA CYS A 342 -2.62 -8.75 9.05
C CYS A 342 -3.15 -8.15 10.35
N ALA A 343 -2.37 -7.30 11.01
CA ALA A 343 -2.76 -6.65 12.26
C ALA A 343 -4.02 -5.76 12.09
N ILE A 344 -4.09 -4.97 11.00
CA ILE A 344 -5.27 -4.18 10.65
C ILE A 344 -6.48 -5.09 10.39
N GLY A 345 -6.27 -6.25 9.75
CA GLY A 345 -7.32 -7.25 9.52
C GLY A 345 -7.88 -7.80 10.83
N VAL A 346 -7.02 -8.19 11.77
CA VAL A 346 -7.41 -8.67 13.11
C VAL A 346 -8.12 -7.57 13.91
N ALA A 347 -7.57 -6.36 13.94
CA ALA A 347 -8.19 -5.22 14.60
C ALA A 347 -9.57 -4.87 14.01
N GLY A 348 -9.69 -4.92 12.68
CA GLY A 348 -10.96 -4.73 11.99
C GLY A 348 -11.99 -5.80 12.36
N LYS A 349 -11.59 -7.08 12.48
CA LYS A 349 -12.49 -8.14 12.95
C LYS A 349 -12.93 -7.88 14.40
N SER A 350 -12.03 -7.37 15.24
CA SER A 350 -12.33 -7.01 16.64
C SER A 350 -13.34 -5.88 16.74
N LEU A 351 -13.14 -4.82 15.97
CA LEU A 351 -14.01 -3.64 15.99
C LEU A 351 -15.47 -3.97 15.62
N PHE A 352 -15.64 -4.89 14.68
CA PHE A 352 -16.96 -5.32 14.21
C PHE A 352 -17.39 -6.69 14.78
N PHE A 353 -16.83 -7.08 15.93
CA PHE A 353 -17.09 -8.41 16.52
C PHE A 353 -18.56 -8.70 16.74
N MET A 354 -19.33 -7.73 17.23
CA MET A 354 -20.75 -7.87 17.55
C MET A 354 -21.64 -8.02 16.29
N LEU A 355 -21.16 -7.68 15.11
CA LEU A 355 -21.92 -7.78 13.87
C LEU A 355 -21.61 -9.11 13.17
N PRO A 356 -22.59 -10.02 13.01
CA PRO A 356 -22.38 -11.28 12.31
C PRO A 356 -21.94 -11.02 10.86
N GLN A 357 -20.87 -11.68 10.42
CA GLN A 357 -20.28 -11.60 9.06
C GLN A 357 -19.96 -10.19 8.53
N PHE A 358 -20.34 -9.11 9.20
CA PHE A 358 -20.05 -7.74 8.78
C PHE A 358 -18.65 -7.32 9.24
N LYS A 359 -17.62 -7.71 8.48
CA LYS A 359 -16.20 -7.50 8.84
C LYS A 359 -15.37 -7.06 7.66
N PRO A 360 -14.31 -6.21 7.86
CA PRO A 360 -13.47 -5.70 6.78
C PRO A 360 -12.40 -6.68 6.28
N VAL A 361 -12.26 -7.86 6.89
CA VAL A 361 -11.13 -8.78 6.66
C VAL A 361 -10.99 -9.16 5.19
N MET A 362 -12.09 -9.53 4.52
CA MET A 362 -12.06 -9.94 3.12
C MET A 362 -11.66 -8.78 2.21
N ALA A 363 -12.19 -7.58 2.46
CA ALA A 363 -11.81 -6.38 1.70
C ALA A 363 -10.31 -6.07 1.84
N LEU A 364 -9.76 -6.17 3.04
CA LEU A 364 -8.33 -5.97 3.30
C LEU A 364 -7.46 -7.04 2.63
N THR A 365 -7.92 -8.29 2.63
CA THR A 365 -7.24 -9.40 1.95
C THR A 365 -7.22 -9.19 0.42
N ILE A 366 -8.33 -8.74 -0.17
CA ILE A 366 -8.40 -8.40 -1.59
C ILE A 366 -7.45 -7.25 -1.92
N ILE A 367 -7.45 -6.17 -1.11
CA ILE A 367 -6.54 -5.02 -1.27
C ILE A 367 -5.07 -5.48 -1.19
N ALA A 368 -4.73 -6.34 -0.23
CA ALA A 368 -3.38 -6.89 -0.09
C ALA A 368 -2.96 -7.68 -1.34
N GLY A 369 -3.84 -8.55 -1.86
CA GLY A 369 -3.58 -9.32 -3.08
C GLY A 369 -3.37 -8.43 -4.31
N VAL A 370 -4.24 -7.45 -4.51
CA VAL A 370 -4.15 -6.49 -5.64
C VAL A 370 -2.88 -5.65 -5.56
N ALA A 371 -2.51 -5.20 -4.36
CA ALA A 371 -1.34 -4.36 -4.16
C ALA A 371 -0.02 -5.13 -4.22
N LEU A 372 0.09 -6.24 -3.47
CA LEU A 372 1.36 -6.91 -3.21
C LEU A 372 1.54 -8.23 -3.99
N GLY A 373 0.48 -8.76 -4.60
CA GLY A 373 0.50 -10.00 -5.38
C GLY A 373 -0.28 -11.13 -4.75
N GLY A 374 -0.53 -12.19 -5.55
CA GLY A 374 -1.39 -13.30 -5.14
C GLY A 374 -0.85 -14.06 -3.93
N GLU A 375 0.43 -14.38 -3.93
CA GLU A 375 1.09 -15.11 -2.86
C GLU A 375 1.04 -14.35 -1.53
N THR A 376 1.31 -13.05 -1.58
CA THR A 376 1.20 -12.16 -0.40
C THR A 376 -0.25 -12.01 0.05
N GLY A 377 -1.19 -11.87 -0.89
CA GLY A 377 -2.62 -11.82 -0.59
C GLY A 377 -3.11 -13.10 0.08
N PHE A 378 -2.63 -14.26 -0.38
CA PHE A 378 -2.92 -15.55 0.26
C PHE A 378 -2.43 -15.58 1.70
N LEU A 379 -1.17 -15.21 1.92
CA LEU A 379 -0.56 -15.18 3.26
C LEU A 379 -1.32 -14.24 4.21
N VAL A 380 -1.62 -13.01 3.76
CA VAL A 380 -2.38 -12.03 4.58
C VAL A 380 -3.74 -12.59 4.97
N GLY A 381 -4.48 -13.20 4.03
CA GLY A 381 -5.78 -13.81 4.31
C GLY A 381 -5.70 -14.94 5.32
N ALA A 382 -4.79 -15.90 5.09
CA ALA A 382 -4.63 -17.09 5.94
C ALA A 382 -4.15 -16.72 7.35
N VAL A 383 -3.12 -15.88 7.48
CA VAL A 383 -2.58 -15.45 8.78
C VAL A 383 -3.58 -14.61 9.55
N THR A 384 -4.30 -13.68 8.89
CA THR A 384 -5.34 -12.89 9.55
C THR A 384 -6.43 -13.78 10.16
N MET A 385 -6.85 -14.83 9.45
CA MET A 385 -7.86 -15.74 9.97
C MET A 385 -7.33 -16.57 11.15
N LEU A 386 -6.13 -17.13 11.04
CA LEU A 386 -5.53 -17.87 12.15
C LEU A 386 -5.38 -17.01 13.40
N VAL A 387 -4.73 -15.84 13.27
CA VAL A 387 -4.48 -14.94 14.40
C VAL A 387 -5.78 -14.42 15.01
N SER A 388 -6.74 -14.01 14.17
CA SER A 388 -8.03 -13.55 14.70
C SER A 388 -8.79 -14.64 15.43
N ASN A 389 -8.71 -15.90 14.99
CA ASN A 389 -9.37 -17.00 15.66
C ASN A 389 -8.73 -17.36 17.01
N LEU A 390 -7.45 -17.03 17.23
CA LEU A 390 -6.85 -17.14 18.58
C LEU A 390 -7.58 -16.24 19.62
N PHE A 391 -8.10 -15.09 19.17
CA PHE A 391 -8.83 -14.17 20.07
C PHE A 391 -10.34 -14.45 20.10
N PHE A 392 -10.94 -14.90 18.98
CA PHE A 392 -12.40 -15.02 18.84
C PHE A 392 -12.92 -16.46 18.81
N GLY A 393 -12.06 -17.42 19.03
CA GLY A 393 -12.38 -18.84 19.09
C GLY A 393 -11.81 -19.64 17.94
N GLN A 394 -10.95 -20.59 18.29
CA GLN A 394 -10.43 -21.62 17.40
C GLN A 394 -11.40 -22.78 17.28
N GLY A 395 -11.43 -23.42 16.12
CA GLY A 395 -12.26 -24.58 15.90
C GLY A 395 -11.90 -25.32 14.60
N PRO A 396 -12.59 -26.42 14.29
CA PRO A 396 -12.34 -27.21 13.06
C PRO A 396 -12.56 -26.40 11.78
N TRP A 397 -13.26 -25.28 11.86
CA TRP A 397 -13.44 -24.32 10.76
C TRP A 397 -12.18 -23.52 10.42
N THR A 398 -11.20 -23.43 11.34
CA THR A 398 -10.04 -22.54 11.18
C THR A 398 -9.21 -22.84 9.93
N PRO A 399 -8.80 -24.09 9.60
CA PRO A 399 -8.07 -24.38 8.38
C PRO A 399 -8.85 -24.00 7.11
N TRP A 400 -10.16 -24.23 7.11
CA TRP A 400 -11.04 -23.87 5.99
C TRP A 400 -11.14 -22.36 5.79
N GLN A 401 -11.26 -21.61 6.88
CA GLN A 401 -11.25 -20.14 6.84
C GLN A 401 -9.92 -19.58 6.37
N MET A 402 -8.80 -20.15 6.81
CA MET A 402 -7.46 -19.76 6.34
C MET A 402 -7.34 -19.96 4.84
N PHE A 403 -7.75 -21.11 4.34
CA PHE A 403 -7.71 -21.41 2.91
C PHE A 403 -8.66 -20.53 2.11
N SER A 404 -9.93 -20.43 2.50
CA SER A 404 -10.94 -19.65 1.77
C SER A 404 -10.58 -18.17 1.68
N MET A 405 -10.10 -17.58 2.77
CA MET A 405 -9.69 -16.20 2.79
C MET A 405 -8.37 -15.99 2.01
N GLY A 406 -7.43 -16.92 2.16
CA GLY A 406 -6.17 -16.91 1.41
C GLY A 406 -6.38 -16.99 -0.09
N ILE A 407 -7.21 -17.93 -0.57
CA ILE A 407 -7.45 -18.12 -2.00
C ILE A 407 -8.15 -16.90 -2.65
N ILE A 408 -8.97 -16.18 -1.89
CA ILE A 408 -9.56 -14.91 -2.35
C ILE A 408 -8.47 -13.86 -2.58
N GLY A 409 -7.53 -13.71 -1.64
CA GLY A 409 -6.38 -12.82 -1.80
C GLY A 409 -5.50 -13.22 -2.97
N PHE A 410 -5.28 -14.52 -3.17
CA PHE A 410 -4.53 -15.05 -4.30
C PHE A 410 -5.18 -14.71 -5.64
N PHE A 411 -6.47 -15.00 -5.81
CA PHE A 411 -7.18 -14.69 -7.04
C PHE A 411 -7.25 -13.17 -7.28
N ALA A 412 -7.49 -12.36 -6.25
CA ALA A 412 -7.42 -10.92 -6.38
C ALA A 412 -6.07 -10.47 -6.95
N GLY A 413 -4.96 -10.97 -6.39
CA GLY A 413 -3.64 -10.65 -6.90
C GLY A 413 -3.40 -11.10 -8.34
N VAL A 414 -3.81 -12.31 -8.71
CA VAL A 414 -3.62 -12.85 -10.06
C VAL A 414 -4.47 -12.11 -11.09
N LEU A 415 -5.76 -11.92 -10.83
CA LEU A 415 -6.71 -11.37 -11.80
C LEU A 415 -6.46 -9.89 -12.08
N PHE A 416 -6.21 -9.10 -11.03
CA PHE A 416 -5.99 -7.67 -11.17
C PHE A 416 -4.57 -7.35 -11.68
N ARG A 417 -3.53 -8.10 -11.28
CA ARG A 417 -2.17 -7.86 -11.78
C ARG A 417 -1.95 -8.32 -13.22
N LYS A 418 -2.64 -9.38 -13.67
CA LYS A 418 -2.60 -9.80 -15.08
C LYS A 418 -3.44 -8.90 -16.00
N GLY A 419 -4.14 -7.92 -15.45
CA GLY A 419 -5.00 -7.01 -16.23
C GLY A 419 -6.30 -7.66 -16.70
N TRP A 420 -6.66 -8.84 -16.23
CA TRP A 420 -7.96 -9.46 -16.55
C TRP A 420 -9.12 -8.69 -15.93
N LEU A 421 -8.90 -8.10 -14.75
CA LEU A 421 -9.80 -7.17 -14.11
C LEU A 421 -9.13 -5.81 -13.95
N THR A 422 -9.89 -4.73 -14.13
CA THR A 422 -9.39 -3.35 -13.96
C THR A 422 -9.34 -2.98 -12.48
N ARG A 423 -8.30 -2.23 -12.07
CA ARG A 423 -8.16 -1.73 -10.68
C ARG A 423 -9.11 -0.55 -10.43
N SER A 424 -10.41 -0.73 -10.64
CA SER A 424 -11.44 0.27 -10.34
C SER A 424 -12.18 -0.10 -9.06
N ARG A 425 -12.69 0.89 -8.32
CA ARG A 425 -13.52 0.65 -7.12
C ARG A 425 -14.64 -0.33 -7.39
N GLN A 426 -15.29 -0.20 -8.55
CA GLN A 426 -16.43 -0.99 -8.94
C GLN A 426 -16.04 -2.44 -9.24
N ALA A 427 -14.95 -2.66 -9.99
CA ALA A 427 -14.48 -4.02 -10.28
C ALA A 427 -14.02 -4.73 -9.01
N LEU A 428 -13.39 -4.00 -8.07
CA LEU A 428 -13.02 -4.54 -6.76
C LEU A 428 -14.25 -4.92 -5.94
N ALA A 429 -15.26 -4.05 -5.89
CA ALA A 429 -16.51 -4.31 -5.15
C ALA A 429 -17.26 -5.52 -5.72
N VAL A 430 -17.34 -5.62 -7.04
CA VAL A 430 -17.98 -6.76 -7.72
C VAL A 430 -17.21 -8.05 -7.48
N PHE A 431 -15.89 -8.02 -7.62
CA PHE A 431 -15.05 -9.18 -7.28
C PHE A 431 -15.23 -9.57 -5.81
N GLY A 432 -15.30 -8.60 -4.90
CA GLY A 432 -15.53 -8.84 -3.48
C GLY A 432 -16.86 -9.51 -3.19
N ALA A 433 -17.96 -9.06 -3.82
CA ALA A 433 -19.26 -9.69 -3.70
C ALA A 433 -19.26 -11.12 -4.25
N PHE A 434 -18.68 -11.32 -5.43
CA PHE A 434 -18.50 -12.64 -6.02
C PHE A 434 -17.68 -13.56 -5.12
N ALA A 435 -16.55 -13.06 -4.62
CA ALA A 435 -15.65 -13.84 -3.77
C ALA A 435 -16.32 -14.26 -2.44
N ALA A 436 -17.13 -13.40 -1.85
CA ALA A 436 -17.85 -13.71 -0.61
C ALA A 436 -18.87 -14.84 -0.82
N ILE A 437 -19.67 -14.77 -1.88
CA ILE A 437 -20.74 -15.74 -2.13
C ILE A 437 -20.17 -17.05 -2.70
N PHE A 438 -19.35 -16.97 -3.75
CA PHE A 438 -18.96 -18.16 -4.53
C PHE A 438 -17.64 -18.78 -4.09
N ILE A 439 -16.68 -18.00 -3.59
CA ILE A 439 -15.42 -18.57 -3.12
C ILE A 439 -15.53 -18.88 -1.63
N TYR A 440 -15.86 -17.87 -0.80
CA TYR A 440 -15.93 -18.11 0.64
C TYR A 440 -17.11 -19.01 1.00
N GLY A 441 -18.32 -18.66 0.61
CA GLY A 441 -19.53 -19.48 0.80
C GLY A 441 -19.40 -20.84 0.10
N GLY A 442 -18.83 -20.85 -1.13
CA GLY A 442 -18.57 -22.08 -1.88
C GLY A 442 -17.66 -23.09 -1.18
N ILE A 443 -16.75 -22.63 -0.33
CA ILE A 443 -15.85 -23.49 0.46
C ILE A 443 -16.43 -23.73 1.86
N MET A 444 -16.93 -22.70 2.54
CA MET A 444 -17.34 -22.81 3.94
C MET A 444 -18.65 -23.57 4.14
N ASN A 445 -19.62 -23.46 3.22
CA ASN A 445 -20.89 -24.19 3.35
C ASN A 445 -20.69 -25.71 3.25
N PRO A 446 -20.00 -26.28 2.22
CA PRO A 446 -19.71 -27.71 2.22
C PRO A 446 -18.73 -28.11 3.34
N ALA A 447 -17.80 -27.26 3.73
CA ALA A 447 -16.95 -27.53 4.88
C ALA A 447 -17.79 -27.71 6.16
N SER A 448 -18.83 -26.89 6.36
CA SER A 448 -19.75 -27.03 7.49
C SER A 448 -20.51 -28.36 7.42
N ALA A 449 -20.97 -28.79 6.23
CA ALA A 449 -21.58 -30.10 6.06
C ALA A 449 -20.63 -31.24 6.47
N ILE A 450 -19.36 -31.17 6.07
CA ILE A 450 -18.34 -32.17 6.41
C ILE A 450 -18.03 -32.19 7.91
N MET A 451 -17.93 -31.01 8.54
CA MET A 451 -17.53 -30.90 9.97
C MET A 451 -18.62 -31.32 10.95
N TRP A 452 -19.88 -31.09 10.61
CA TRP A 452 -20.98 -31.21 11.57
C TRP A 452 -21.91 -32.39 11.31
N ASN A 453 -21.77 -33.12 10.16
CA ASN A 453 -22.56 -34.29 9.89
C ASN A 453 -21.75 -35.58 10.05
N VAL A 454 -22.35 -36.53 10.74
CA VAL A 454 -21.83 -37.90 10.93
C VAL A 454 -22.26 -38.83 9.78
N GLN A 455 -23.29 -38.42 9.03
CA GLN A 455 -23.84 -39.23 7.92
C GLN A 455 -23.13 -38.94 6.61
N ALA A 456 -23.23 -39.86 5.67
CA ALA A 456 -22.65 -39.70 4.34
C ALA A 456 -23.21 -38.44 3.64
N LEU A 457 -22.32 -37.62 3.08
CA LEU A 457 -22.68 -36.43 2.31
C LEU A 457 -23.56 -36.83 1.12
N ASN A 458 -24.69 -36.15 0.96
CA ASN A 458 -25.56 -36.25 -0.21
C ASN A 458 -25.86 -34.83 -0.76
N TRP A 459 -26.39 -34.79 -1.98
CA TRP A 459 -26.67 -33.52 -2.66
C TRP A 459 -27.71 -32.64 -1.94
N ASP A 460 -28.73 -33.27 -1.35
CA ASP A 460 -29.81 -32.56 -0.63
C ASP A 460 -29.25 -31.86 0.62
N MET A 461 -28.37 -32.54 1.33
CA MET A 461 -27.68 -31.98 2.48
C MET A 461 -26.77 -30.81 2.07
N LEU A 462 -25.95 -30.95 1.05
CA LEU A 462 -25.11 -29.87 0.55
C LEU A 462 -25.95 -28.65 0.16
N LEU A 463 -27.04 -28.88 -0.57
CA LEU A 463 -27.94 -27.81 -0.97
C LEU A 463 -28.56 -27.12 0.25
N ALA A 464 -28.97 -27.87 1.27
CA ALA A 464 -29.50 -27.32 2.52
C ALA A 464 -28.49 -26.41 3.22
N TYR A 465 -27.19 -26.78 3.27
CA TYR A 465 -26.13 -25.92 3.83
C TYR A 465 -25.90 -24.65 3.01
N TYR A 466 -25.95 -24.71 1.67
CA TYR A 466 -25.85 -23.54 0.82
C TYR A 466 -27.03 -22.58 1.02
N VAL A 467 -28.24 -23.13 1.09
CA VAL A 467 -29.46 -22.33 1.28
C VAL A 467 -29.47 -21.67 2.66
N SER A 468 -29.15 -22.43 3.72
CA SER A 468 -29.12 -21.88 5.08
C SER A 468 -27.96 -20.90 5.31
N GLY A 469 -26.83 -21.08 4.61
CA GLY A 469 -25.66 -20.20 4.69
C GLY A 469 -25.82 -18.89 3.90
N LEU A 470 -26.67 -18.87 2.88
CA LEU A 470 -26.82 -17.73 1.98
C LEU A 470 -27.08 -16.38 2.65
N PRO A 471 -27.96 -16.24 3.65
CA PRO A 471 -28.16 -14.95 4.31
C PRO A 471 -26.85 -14.39 4.92
N MET A 472 -26.03 -15.25 5.49
CA MET A 472 -24.74 -14.87 6.07
C MET A 472 -23.72 -14.51 4.99
N ASP A 473 -23.70 -15.24 3.87
CA ASP A 473 -22.83 -14.96 2.72
C ASP A 473 -23.21 -13.62 2.07
N LEU A 474 -24.50 -13.26 2.03
CA LEU A 474 -24.97 -11.97 1.54
C LEU A 474 -24.57 -10.80 2.45
N ILE A 475 -24.66 -10.97 3.77
CA ILE A 475 -24.15 -9.96 4.73
C ILE A 475 -22.64 -9.78 4.54
N HIS A 476 -21.90 -10.88 4.37
CA HIS A 476 -20.46 -10.84 4.13
C HIS A 476 -20.12 -10.16 2.80
N ALA A 477 -20.88 -10.43 1.75
CA ALA A 477 -20.74 -9.76 0.45
C ALA A 477 -21.03 -8.26 0.57
N GLY A 478 -22.11 -7.88 1.21
CA GLY A 478 -22.47 -6.47 1.45
C GLY A 478 -21.41 -5.73 2.24
N ALA A 479 -20.91 -6.32 3.33
CA ALA A 479 -19.81 -5.77 4.12
C ALA A 479 -18.54 -5.58 3.27
N THR A 480 -18.17 -6.60 2.51
CA THR A 480 -16.97 -6.55 1.66
C THR A 480 -17.10 -5.44 0.61
N VAL A 481 -18.24 -5.30 -0.04
CA VAL A 481 -18.52 -4.22 -1.00
C VAL A 481 -18.38 -2.85 -0.34
N ILE A 482 -18.99 -2.64 0.82
CA ILE A 482 -18.94 -1.36 1.55
C ILE A 482 -17.48 -1.02 1.89
N PHE A 483 -16.73 -1.95 2.49
CA PHE A 483 -15.35 -1.70 2.86
C PHE A 483 -14.43 -1.50 1.64
N LEU A 484 -14.65 -2.19 0.52
CA LEU A 484 -13.90 -1.96 -0.72
C LEU A 484 -14.21 -0.59 -1.33
N LEU A 485 -15.48 -0.17 -1.35
CA LEU A 485 -15.85 1.16 -1.87
C LEU A 485 -15.25 2.29 -1.03
N LEU A 486 -15.16 2.11 0.29
CA LEU A 486 -14.64 3.12 1.21
C LEU A 486 -13.10 3.12 1.28
N ALA A 487 -12.47 1.95 1.35
CA ALA A 487 -11.07 1.83 1.72
C ALA A 487 -10.13 1.42 0.56
N ALA A 488 -10.63 0.84 -0.53
CA ALA A 488 -9.75 0.26 -1.55
C ALA A 488 -8.85 1.31 -2.21
N GLU A 489 -9.40 2.43 -2.66
CA GLU A 489 -8.62 3.44 -3.39
C GLU A 489 -7.55 4.09 -2.50
N PRO A 490 -7.87 4.63 -1.30
CA PRO A 490 -6.85 5.26 -0.46
C PRO A 490 -5.80 4.27 0.05
N MET A 491 -6.17 3.00 0.29
CA MET A 491 -5.22 2.00 0.71
C MET A 491 -4.31 1.54 -0.42
N LEU A 492 -4.85 1.29 -1.62
CA LEU A 492 -4.07 0.91 -2.79
C LEU A 492 -3.09 2.02 -3.18
N GLU A 493 -3.53 3.28 -3.15
CA GLU A 493 -2.66 4.42 -3.41
C GLU A 493 -1.50 4.49 -2.41
N LYS A 494 -1.77 4.33 -1.11
CA LYS A 494 -0.73 4.26 -0.08
C LYS A 494 0.22 3.08 -0.28
N LEU A 495 -0.30 1.89 -0.56
CA LEU A 495 0.53 0.70 -0.76
C LEU A 495 1.38 0.82 -2.02
N ASP A 496 0.86 1.38 -3.11
CA ASP A 496 1.63 1.64 -4.33
C ASP A 496 2.75 2.66 -4.08
N ARG A 497 2.50 3.71 -3.30
CA ARG A 497 3.54 4.67 -2.88
C ARG A 497 4.62 4.00 -2.02
N ILE A 498 4.22 3.15 -1.07
CA ILE A 498 5.17 2.38 -0.25
C ILE A 498 6.05 1.49 -1.15
N LYS A 499 5.45 0.82 -2.14
CA LYS A 499 6.20 -0.01 -3.11
C LYS A 499 7.25 0.79 -3.86
N VAL A 500 6.86 1.92 -4.42
CA VAL A 500 7.77 2.81 -5.17
C VAL A 500 8.86 3.38 -4.26
N LYS A 501 8.47 3.91 -3.09
CA LYS A 501 9.42 4.55 -2.16
C LYS A 501 10.48 3.59 -1.62
N TYR A 502 10.14 2.34 -1.44
CA TYR A 502 11.02 1.34 -0.82
C TYR A 502 11.49 0.26 -1.78
N GLY A 503 11.16 0.36 -3.08
CA GLY A 503 11.50 -0.67 -4.06
C GLY A 503 10.90 -2.04 -3.72
N LEU A 504 9.72 -2.05 -3.07
CA LEU A 504 9.04 -3.28 -2.71
C LEU A 504 8.28 -3.79 -3.94
N VAL A 505 8.61 -4.94 -4.44
CA VAL A 505 7.93 -5.61 -5.57
C VAL A 505 8.15 -4.91 -6.92
N GLU A 506 9.10 -5.38 -7.69
CA GLU A 506 9.14 -5.24 -9.15
C GLU A 506 8.22 -6.27 -9.84
#